data_f7c4dcb99336b84271e5bdfe6d6d857e
#
_entry.id   f7c4dcb99336b84271e5bdfe6d6d857e
#
_cell.length_a   1.000
_cell.length_b   1.000
_cell.length_c   1.000
_cell.angle_alpha   90.00
_cell.angle_beta   90.00
_cell.angle_gamma   90.00
#
_symmetry.space_group_name_H-M   'P 1'
#
loop_
_entity.id
_entity.type
_entity.pdbx_description
1 polymer ?
#
loop_
_entity_poly.entity_id
_entity_poly.type
_entity_poly.pdbx_seq_one_letter_code
_entity_poly.pdbx_strand_id
1 'polypeptide(L)'
;MEFLVSIEVGWPADGDPEELARLTAAERVRGAELGAAGTIRRMWRVPGRRANWGIWEAEDATALHAAIGSLPFYPYLDVEVIPLAAHPNDPERPGGR
;
A
#
# COMPACT_ATOMS: atom_id res chain seq x y z
N MET A 1 11.25 0.95 9.20
CA MET A 1 10.06 1.24 10.01
C MET A 1 8.83 0.72 9.28
N GLU A 2 8.01 -0.05 9.98
CA GLU A 2 6.86 -0.71 9.36
C GLU A 2 5.58 0.08 9.58
N PHE A 3 4.70 0.00 8.60
CA PHE A 3 3.39 0.66 8.64
C PHE A 3 2.32 -0.32 8.16
N LEU A 4 1.19 -0.32 8.85
CA LEU A 4 -0.01 -0.96 8.33
C LEU A 4 -0.75 0.06 7.48
N VAL A 5 -0.95 -0.26 6.19
CA VAL A 5 -1.56 0.67 5.24
C VAL A 5 -2.85 0.05 4.71
N SER A 6 -3.93 0.80 4.86
CA SER A 6 -5.26 0.45 4.34
C SER A 6 -5.55 1.36 3.15
N ILE A 7 -5.86 0.76 2.01
CA ILE A 7 -6.13 1.50 0.77
C ILE A 7 -7.48 1.08 0.23
N GLU A 8 -8.33 2.07 -0.04
CA GLU A 8 -9.62 1.86 -0.71
C GLU A 8 -9.66 2.67 -1.99
N VAL A 9 -10.09 2.05 -3.10
CA VAL A 9 -10.13 2.71 -4.40
C VAL A 9 -11.51 3.33 -4.61
N GLY A 10 -11.52 4.65 -4.85
CA GLY A 10 -12.74 5.42 -5.11
C GLY A 10 -12.88 5.84 -6.57
N TRP A 11 -12.79 4.89 -7.51
CA TRP A 11 -12.98 5.21 -8.93
C TRP A 11 -14.43 5.61 -9.18
N PRO A 12 -14.69 6.75 -9.86
CA PRO A 12 -16.07 7.21 -10.11
C PRO A 12 -16.82 6.29 -11.05
N ALA A 13 -18.13 6.13 -10.81
CA ALA A 13 -18.98 5.24 -11.60
C ALA A 13 -19.06 5.67 -13.07
N ASP A 14 -18.91 6.97 -13.34
CA ASP A 14 -18.93 7.54 -14.70
C ASP A 14 -17.53 7.78 -15.25
N GLY A 15 -16.50 7.20 -14.60
CA GLY A 15 -15.12 7.32 -15.07
C GLY A 15 -14.91 6.62 -16.41
N ASP A 16 -13.97 7.16 -17.18
CA ASP A 16 -13.63 6.63 -18.50
C ASP A 16 -13.04 5.22 -18.39
N PRO A 17 -13.64 4.20 -19.02
CA PRO A 17 -13.12 2.83 -18.97
C PRO A 17 -11.71 2.66 -19.54
N GLU A 18 -11.34 3.43 -20.56
CA GLU A 18 -9.98 3.36 -21.12
C GLU A 18 -8.96 3.91 -20.15
N GLU A 19 -9.29 5.00 -19.47
CA GLU A 19 -8.44 5.58 -18.45
C GLU A 19 -8.28 4.61 -17.26
N LEU A 20 -9.37 3.96 -16.85
CA LEU A 20 -9.33 2.96 -15.79
C LEU A 20 -8.40 1.81 -16.17
N ALA A 21 -8.49 1.32 -17.40
CA ALA A 21 -7.64 0.22 -17.88
C ALA A 21 -6.16 0.64 -17.89
N ARG A 22 -5.88 1.88 -18.32
CA ARG A 22 -4.52 2.41 -18.37
C ARG A 22 -3.94 2.55 -16.95
N LEU A 23 -4.72 3.10 -16.03
CA LEU A 23 -4.29 3.25 -14.63
C LEU A 23 -4.10 1.89 -13.96
N THR A 24 -4.97 0.92 -14.24
CA THR A 24 -4.86 -0.42 -13.67
C THR A 24 -3.57 -1.09 -14.11
N ALA A 25 -3.22 -0.98 -15.40
CA ALA A 25 -1.97 -1.53 -15.92
C ALA A 25 -0.75 -0.85 -15.29
N ALA A 26 -0.77 0.49 -15.19
CA ALA A 26 0.32 1.25 -14.59
C ALA A 26 0.47 0.96 -13.10
N GLU A 27 -0.65 0.81 -12.39
CA GLU A 27 -0.64 0.48 -10.96
C GLU A 27 0.00 -0.89 -10.72
N ARG A 28 -0.28 -1.86 -11.57
CA ARG A 28 0.30 -3.20 -11.47
C ARG A 28 1.81 -3.17 -11.61
N VAL A 29 2.32 -2.37 -12.55
CA VAL A 29 3.75 -2.20 -12.74
C VAL A 29 4.39 -1.53 -11.53
N ARG A 30 3.78 -0.43 -11.05
CA ARG A 30 4.33 0.30 -9.90
C ARG A 30 4.29 -0.54 -8.63
N GLY A 31 3.21 -1.28 -8.42
CA GLY A 31 3.09 -2.19 -7.28
C GLY A 31 4.19 -3.25 -7.28
N ALA A 32 4.49 -3.81 -8.45
CA ALA A 32 5.57 -4.79 -8.58
C ALA A 32 6.93 -4.16 -8.28
N GLU A 33 7.18 -2.92 -8.71
CA GLU A 33 8.42 -2.20 -8.40
C GLU A 33 8.56 -1.98 -6.89
N LEU A 34 7.50 -1.55 -6.23
CA LEU A 34 7.52 -1.32 -4.78
C LEU A 34 7.73 -2.62 -4.00
N GLY A 35 7.13 -3.71 -4.49
CA GLY A 35 7.34 -5.04 -3.90
C GLY A 35 8.78 -5.51 -4.07
N ALA A 36 9.35 -5.36 -5.26
CA ALA A 36 10.73 -5.74 -5.52
C ALA A 36 11.73 -4.92 -4.70
N ALA A 37 11.42 -3.65 -4.45
CA ALA A 37 12.26 -2.76 -3.63
C ALA A 37 12.12 -3.03 -2.13
N GLY A 38 11.17 -3.87 -1.71
CA GLY A 38 10.91 -4.14 -0.29
C GLY A 38 10.06 -3.08 0.40
N THR A 39 9.56 -2.10 -0.34
CA THR A 39 8.68 -1.07 0.22
C THR A 39 7.31 -1.66 0.58
N ILE A 40 6.78 -2.52 -0.29
CA ILE A 40 5.60 -3.33 0.05
C ILE A 40 6.11 -4.71 0.47
N ARG A 41 5.86 -5.07 1.75
CA ARG A 41 6.31 -6.34 2.32
C ARG A 41 5.25 -7.43 2.19
N ARG A 42 4.01 -7.10 2.49
CA ARG A 42 2.86 -7.99 2.41
C ARG A 42 1.65 -7.20 1.97
N MET A 43 0.71 -7.87 1.32
CA MET A 43 -0.53 -7.23 0.89
C MET A 43 -1.63 -8.27 0.77
N TRP A 44 -2.85 -7.87 1.19
CA TRP A 44 -4.06 -8.71 1.14
C TRP A 44 -5.21 -7.92 0.57
N ARG A 45 -6.09 -8.60 -0.16
CA ARG A 45 -7.37 -8.02 -0.54
C ARG A 45 -8.34 -8.10 0.62
N VAL A 46 -9.22 -7.09 0.72
CA VAL A 46 -10.33 -7.12 1.68
C VAL A 46 -11.54 -7.72 0.95
N PRO A 47 -12.05 -8.89 1.39
CA PRO A 47 -13.18 -9.52 0.70
C PRO A 47 -14.39 -8.61 0.59
N GLY A 48 -14.99 -8.55 -0.60
CA GLY A 48 -16.20 -7.77 -0.84
C GLY A 48 -16.01 -6.28 -1.03
N ARG A 49 -14.76 -5.78 -1.03
CA ARG A 49 -14.46 -4.36 -1.17
C ARG A 49 -13.36 -4.12 -2.19
N ARG A 50 -13.33 -2.91 -2.76
CA ARG A 50 -12.21 -2.47 -3.61
C ARG A 50 -11.11 -1.88 -2.72
N ALA A 51 -10.57 -2.73 -1.88
CA ALA A 51 -9.65 -2.32 -0.84
C ALA A 51 -8.57 -3.36 -0.62
N ASN A 52 -7.45 -2.91 -0.08
CA ASN A 52 -6.39 -3.82 0.36
C ASN A 52 -5.79 -3.31 1.67
N TRP A 53 -5.17 -4.24 2.39
CA TRP A 53 -4.37 -3.96 3.57
C TRP A 53 -2.98 -4.48 3.30
N GLY A 54 -1.96 -3.74 3.72
CA GLY A 54 -0.59 -4.15 3.50
C GLY A 54 0.34 -3.72 4.60
N ILE A 55 1.46 -4.42 4.68
CA ILE A 55 2.60 -4.01 5.51
C ILE A 55 3.61 -3.36 4.58
N TRP A 56 3.91 -2.11 4.84
CA TRP A 56 4.85 -1.31 4.07
C TRP A 56 6.07 -0.98 4.94
N GLU A 57 7.23 -0.90 4.30
CA GLU A 57 8.49 -0.55 4.94
C GLU A 57 9.01 0.74 4.35
N ALA A 58 9.36 1.70 5.20
CA ALA A 58 9.98 2.95 4.78
C ALA A 58 10.86 3.48 5.93
N GLU A 59 11.79 4.35 5.59
CA GLU A 59 12.70 4.94 6.57
C GLU A 59 11.93 5.76 7.61
N ASP A 60 10.93 6.50 7.14
CA ASP A 60 10.09 7.36 7.96
C ASP A 60 8.75 7.62 7.28
N ALA A 61 7.90 8.40 7.92
CA ALA A 61 6.57 8.73 7.39
C ALA A 61 6.65 9.53 6.08
N THR A 62 7.65 10.37 5.92
CA THR A 62 7.84 11.16 4.70
C THR A 62 8.16 10.26 3.51
N ALA A 63 9.06 9.29 3.70
CA ALA A 63 9.39 8.32 2.65
C ALA A 63 8.19 7.44 2.31
N LEU A 64 7.41 7.02 3.31
CA LEU A 64 6.18 6.27 3.07
C LEU A 64 5.18 7.07 2.25
N HIS A 65 4.97 8.34 2.62
CA HIS A 65 4.06 9.22 1.90
C HIS A 65 4.47 9.36 0.42
N ALA A 66 5.75 9.53 0.17
CA ALA A 66 6.27 9.60 -1.19
C ALA A 66 6.02 8.32 -1.98
N ALA A 67 6.21 7.16 -1.35
CA ALA A 67 5.98 5.86 -1.99
C ALA A 67 4.48 5.67 -2.32
N ILE A 68 3.59 5.97 -1.39
CA ILE A 68 2.14 5.89 -1.62
C ILE A 68 1.73 6.87 -2.72
N GLY A 69 2.25 8.10 -2.67
CA GLY A 69 1.95 9.13 -3.67
C GLY A 69 2.46 8.81 -5.07
N SER A 70 3.38 7.85 -5.21
CA SER A 70 3.88 7.40 -6.50
C SER A 70 2.94 6.41 -7.21
N LEU A 71 1.90 5.94 -6.52
CA LEU A 71 0.93 5.05 -7.13
C LEU A 71 0.08 5.78 -8.16
N PRO A 72 -0.08 5.24 -9.39
CA PRO A 72 -0.89 5.89 -10.42
C PRO A 72 -2.33 6.19 -10.01
N PHE A 73 -2.94 5.34 -9.17
CA PHE A 73 -4.29 5.56 -8.66
C PHE A 73 -4.36 6.56 -7.49
N TYR A 74 -3.24 7.10 -7.04
CA TYR A 74 -3.20 7.92 -5.83
C TYR A 74 -4.33 8.95 -5.71
N PRO A 75 -4.70 9.73 -6.77
CA PRO A 75 -5.77 10.71 -6.67
C PRO A 75 -7.14 10.11 -6.32
N TYR A 76 -7.31 8.81 -6.51
CA TYR A 76 -8.57 8.09 -6.28
C TYR A 76 -8.52 7.20 -5.05
N LEU A 77 -7.46 7.27 -4.26
CA LEU A 77 -7.28 6.39 -3.11
C LEU A 77 -7.68 7.09 -1.82
N ASP A 78 -8.38 6.34 -0.97
CA ASP A 78 -8.57 6.69 0.43
C ASP A 78 -7.61 5.82 1.24
N VAL A 79 -6.67 6.45 1.93
CA VAL A 79 -5.54 5.77 2.57
C VAL A 79 -5.52 6.07 4.06
N GLU A 80 -5.41 5.01 4.86
CA GLU A 80 -5.15 5.13 6.29
C GLU A 80 -3.83 4.44 6.60
N VAL A 81 -3.05 5.05 7.47
CA VAL A 81 -1.72 4.56 7.84
C VAL A 81 -1.63 4.43 9.35
N ILE A 82 -1.19 3.26 9.81
CA ILE A 82 -0.92 3.02 11.23
C ILE A 82 0.56 2.67 11.36
N PRO A 83 1.37 3.51 12.01
CA PRO A 83 2.77 3.16 12.28
C PRO A 83 2.83 1.99 13.25
N LEU A 84 3.75 1.06 12.99
CA LEU A 84 3.90 -0.13 13.82
C LEU A 84 5.21 -0.05 14.58
N ALA A 85 5.12 -0.25 15.89
CA ALA A 85 6.30 -0.32 16.75
C ALA A 85 6.54 -1.77 17.15
N ALA A 86 7.80 -2.11 17.45
CA ALA A 86 8.15 -3.43 17.91
C ALA A 86 7.46 -3.74 19.23
N HIS A 87 6.95 -4.95 19.38
CA HIS A 87 6.37 -5.43 20.64
C HIS A 87 7.29 -6.50 21.22
N PRO A 88 7.61 -6.45 22.52
CA PRO A 88 8.53 -7.43 23.12
C PRO A 88 8.02 -8.87 23.06
N ASN A 89 6.70 -9.06 22.95
CA ASN A 89 6.09 -10.39 22.85
C ASN A 89 5.82 -10.85 21.42
N ASP A 90 6.27 -10.07 20.41
CA ASP A 90 6.17 -10.51 19.04
C ASP A 90 7.09 -11.71 18.82
N PRO A 91 6.55 -12.90 18.47
CA PRO A 91 7.38 -14.09 18.31
C PRO A 91 8.36 -13.99 17.13
N GLU A 92 8.10 -13.10 16.17
CA GLU A 92 8.93 -12.93 14.98
C GLU A 92 9.85 -11.71 15.06
N ARG A 93 9.92 -11.04 16.20
CA ARG A 93 10.74 -9.83 16.31
C ARG A 93 12.22 -10.14 16.11
N PRO A 94 12.95 -9.35 15.30
CA PRO A 94 14.36 -9.58 15.06
C PRO A 94 15.18 -9.54 16.36
N GLY A 95 16.02 -10.56 16.58
CA GLY A 95 16.91 -10.63 17.75
C GLY A 95 16.19 -10.71 19.09
N GLY A 96 14.92 -10.95 19.08
CA GLY A 96 14.06 -10.79 20.24
C GLY A 96 13.83 -12.03 21.08
N ARG A 97 14.51 -13.09 20.80
CA ARG A 97 14.33 -14.33 21.57
C ARG A 97 15.57 -14.82 22.19
#